data_ab9eafd2cb494dde18625e16342d53ee
#
_entry.id   ab9eafd2cb494dde18625e16342d53ee
#
_cell.length_a   1.000
_cell.length_b   1.000
_cell.length_c   1.000
_cell.angle_alpha   90.00
_cell.angle_beta   90.00
_cell.angle_gamma   90.00
#
_symmetry.space_group_name_H-M   'P 1'
#
loop_
_entity.id
_entity.type
_entity.pdbx_description
1 polymer ?
#
loop_
_entity_poly.entity_id
_entity_poly.type
_entity_poly.pdbx_seq_one_letter_code
_entity_poly.pdbx_strand_id
1 'polypeptide(L)'
;MPLDWSDGGLAEGLRCYRNEEFFLAHEHWESVWLKCEEPEKTFLQALIQVTAAFHHLQRSNLRGAASLLTAAMRRLHSFPAVYGDVDVEALRQSVRTWLRAFDGENLSPQLPFPRIR
;
A
#
# COMPACT_ATOMS: atom_id res chain seq x y z
N MET A 1 -15.11 10.06 -8.38
CA MET A 1 -14.99 8.96 -9.35
C MET A 1 -14.56 7.71 -8.64
N PRO A 2 -15.27 6.58 -8.81
CA PRO A 2 -14.82 5.34 -8.20
C PRO A 2 -13.50 4.87 -8.81
N LEU A 3 -12.74 4.12 -8.02
CA LEU A 3 -11.48 3.55 -8.48
C LEU A 3 -11.76 2.38 -9.41
N ASP A 4 -11.20 2.42 -10.60
CA ASP A 4 -11.37 1.36 -11.61
C ASP A 4 -10.05 0.59 -11.74
N TRP A 5 -10.02 -0.62 -11.17
CA TRP A 5 -8.83 -1.46 -11.16
C TRP A 5 -8.62 -2.24 -12.46
N SER A 6 -9.53 -2.10 -13.42
CA SER A 6 -9.47 -2.85 -14.68
C SER A 6 -8.82 -2.05 -15.81
N ASP A 7 -8.45 -0.79 -15.58
CA ASP A 7 -7.99 0.09 -16.66
C ASP A 7 -6.96 1.10 -16.16
N GLY A 8 -6.13 1.57 -17.08
CA GLY A 8 -5.20 2.67 -16.87
C GLY A 8 -4.14 2.41 -15.80
N GLY A 9 -3.74 3.49 -15.13
CA GLY A 9 -2.67 3.43 -14.13
C GLY A 9 -2.99 2.58 -12.92
N LEU A 10 -4.26 2.48 -12.52
CA LEU A 10 -4.65 1.59 -11.43
C LEU A 10 -4.40 0.13 -11.79
N ALA A 11 -4.81 -0.29 -12.99
CA ALA A 11 -4.60 -1.67 -13.44
C ALA A 11 -3.11 -1.97 -13.59
N GLU A 12 -2.35 -1.07 -14.19
CA GLU A 12 -0.91 -1.27 -14.38
C GLU A 12 -0.17 -1.31 -13.05
N GLY A 13 -0.51 -0.42 -12.13
CA GLY A 13 0.09 -0.42 -10.79
C GLY A 13 -0.22 -1.69 -10.03
N LEU A 14 -1.46 -2.19 -10.14
CA LEU A 14 -1.85 -3.43 -9.49
C LEU A 14 -1.04 -4.62 -10.03
N ARG A 15 -0.86 -4.68 -11.34
CA ARG A 15 -0.05 -5.71 -11.98
C ARG A 15 1.39 -5.66 -11.46
N CYS A 16 1.96 -4.47 -11.41
CA CYS A 16 3.31 -4.29 -10.88
C CYS A 16 3.40 -4.68 -9.41
N TYR A 17 2.42 -4.28 -8.60
CA TYR A 17 2.39 -4.63 -7.19
C TYR A 17 2.36 -6.16 -6.99
N ARG A 18 1.52 -6.85 -7.75
CA ARG A 18 1.42 -8.31 -7.67
C ARG A 18 2.71 -9.01 -8.07
N ASN A 19 3.51 -8.38 -8.92
CA ASN A 19 4.83 -8.88 -9.34
C ASN A 19 5.95 -8.37 -8.45
N GLU A 20 5.62 -7.70 -7.34
CA GLU A 20 6.60 -7.14 -6.40
C GLU A 20 7.51 -6.08 -7.02
N GLU A 21 7.04 -5.46 -8.11
CA GLU A 21 7.70 -4.32 -8.72
C GLU A 21 7.16 -3.05 -8.07
N PHE A 22 7.53 -2.84 -6.81
CA PHE A 22 6.90 -1.83 -5.97
C PHE A 22 7.19 -0.41 -6.42
N PHE A 23 8.39 -0.15 -6.91
CA PHE A 23 8.70 1.19 -7.41
C PHE A 23 7.83 1.55 -8.62
N LEU A 24 7.67 0.61 -9.55
CA LEU A 24 6.83 0.84 -10.73
C LEU A 24 5.36 0.98 -10.35
N ALA A 25 4.88 0.16 -9.40
CA ALA A 25 3.52 0.29 -8.90
C ALA A 25 3.28 1.68 -8.31
N HIS A 26 4.23 2.17 -7.50
CA HIS A 26 4.19 3.51 -6.93
C HIS A 26 4.08 4.58 -8.04
N GLU A 27 4.89 4.47 -9.08
CA GLU A 27 4.88 5.44 -10.18
C GLU A 27 3.52 5.47 -10.89
N HIS A 28 2.96 4.31 -11.23
CA HIS A 28 1.67 4.24 -11.89
C HIS A 28 0.55 4.81 -11.02
N TRP A 29 0.53 4.43 -9.74
CA TRP A 29 -0.53 4.91 -8.85
C TRP A 29 -0.40 6.39 -8.52
N GLU A 30 0.82 6.92 -8.46
CA GLU A 30 1.03 8.35 -8.26
C GLU A 30 0.45 9.16 -9.42
N SER A 31 0.59 8.68 -10.65
CA SER A 31 0.03 9.37 -11.82
C SER A 31 -1.50 9.46 -11.74
N VAL A 32 -2.16 8.42 -11.19
CA VAL A 32 -3.61 8.45 -10.96
C VAL A 32 -3.94 9.37 -9.80
N TRP A 33 -3.16 9.29 -8.71
CA TRP A 33 -3.35 10.10 -7.50
C TRP A 33 -3.37 11.60 -7.81
N LEU A 34 -2.51 12.05 -8.70
CA LEU A 34 -2.42 13.46 -9.08
C LEU A 34 -3.74 13.98 -9.66
N LYS A 35 -4.56 13.10 -10.22
CA LYS A 35 -5.84 13.46 -10.85
C LYS A 35 -7.05 13.13 -9.99
N CYS A 36 -6.84 12.53 -8.82
CA CYS A 36 -7.92 12.14 -7.92
C CYS A 36 -8.39 13.31 -7.07
N GLU A 37 -9.64 13.21 -6.66
CA GLU A 37 -10.23 14.08 -5.63
C GLU A 37 -10.54 13.22 -4.41
N GLU A 38 -10.79 13.89 -3.27
CA GLU A 38 -11.17 13.18 -2.05
C GLU A 38 -12.57 12.56 -2.18
N PRO A 39 -12.82 11.42 -1.52
CA PRO A 39 -11.93 10.70 -0.60
C PRO A 39 -10.94 9.75 -1.27
N GLU A 40 -11.05 9.49 -2.57
CA GLU A 40 -10.19 8.53 -3.29
C GLU A 40 -8.74 8.93 -3.22
N LYS A 41 -8.46 10.24 -3.20
CA LYS A 41 -7.08 10.74 -3.15
C LYS A 41 -6.37 10.27 -1.88
N THR A 42 -7.00 10.42 -0.72
CA THR A 42 -6.41 9.96 0.55
C THR A 42 -6.28 8.44 0.57
N PHE A 43 -7.27 7.74 0.07
CA PHE A 43 -7.24 6.27 0.02
C PHE A 43 -6.07 5.78 -0.84
N LEU A 44 -5.96 6.32 -2.05
CA LEU A 44 -4.89 5.91 -2.97
C LEU A 44 -3.52 6.29 -2.41
N GLN A 45 -3.41 7.43 -1.71
CA GLN A 45 -2.16 7.80 -1.05
C GLN A 45 -1.74 6.75 -0.02
N ALA A 46 -2.69 6.18 0.72
CA ALA A 46 -2.37 5.12 1.67
C ALA A 46 -1.80 3.89 0.94
N LEU A 47 -2.39 3.50 -0.19
CA LEU A 47 -1.89 2.37 -0.98
C LEU A 47 -0.50 2.66 -1.56
N ILE A 48 -0.26 3.89 -1.99
CA ILE A 48 1.05 4.33 -2.47
C ILE A 48 2.09 4.22 -1.35
N GLN A 49 1.73 4.61 -0.13
CA GLN A 49 2.63 4.51 1.02
C GLN A 49 2.95 3.07 1.37
N VAL A 50 1.97 2.16 1.33
CA VAL A 50 2.20 0.72 1.52
C VAL A 50 3.21 0.23 0.48
N THR A 51 3.02 0.59 -0.77
CA THR A 51 3.87 0.18 -1.87
C THR A 51 5.29 0.71 -1.71
N ALA A 52 5.42 1.99 -1.37
CA ALA A 52 6.72 2.62 -1.13
C ALA A 52 7.44 1.97 0.06
N ALA A 53 6.68 1.56 1.09
CA ALA A 53 7.25 0.87 2.24
C ALA A 53 7.95 -0.42 1.81
N PHE A 54 7.32 -1.22 0.95
CA PHE A 54 7.92 -2.47 0.50
C PHE A 54 9.07 -2.25 -0.48
N HIS A 55 9.06 -1.16 -1.23
CA HIS A 55 10.22 -0.76 -2.01
C HIS A 55 11.42 -0.48 -1.08
N HIS A 56 11.20 0.26 0.01
CA HIS A 56 12.24 0.49 1.01
C HIS A 56 12.71 -0.80 1.66
N LEU A 57 11.80 -1.73 1.94
CA LEU A 57 12.16 -3.03 2.50
C LEU A 57 13.08 -3.79 1.56
N GLN A 58 12.80 -3.78 0.25
CA GLN A 58 13.65 -4.43 -0.75
C GLN A 58 15.05 -3.84 -0.78
N ARG A 59 15.22 -2.59 -0.36
CA ARG A 59 16.51 -1.91 -0.27
C ARG A 59 17.08 -1.97 1.14
N SER A 60 16.58 -2.84 1.98
CA SER A 60 17.01 -3.03 3.36
C SER A 60 16.83 -1.79 4.24
N ASN A 61 15.91 -0.89 3.87
CA ASN A 61 15.59 0.29 4.66
C ASN A 61 14.38 0.00 5.54
N LEU A 62 14.60 -0.69 6.67
CA LEU A 62 13.52 -1.10 7.56
C LEU A 62 12.85 0.10 8.24
N ARG A 63 13.63 1.11 8.61
CA ARG A 63 13.09 2.31 9.26
C ARG A 63 12.14 3.06 8.32
N GLY A 64 12.53 3.23 7.05
CA GLY A 64 11.68 3.87 6.05
C GLY A 64 10.42 3.07 5.80
N ALA A 65 10.54 1.74 5.72
CA ALA A 65 9.39 0.86 5.53
C ALA A 65 8.40 1.00 6.70
N ALA A 66 8.89 0.92 7.93
CA ALA A 66 8.02 1.03 9.12
C ALA A 66 7.32 2.39 9.19
N SER A 67 8.04 3.47 8.89
CA SER A 67 7.49 4.81 8.90
C SER A 67 6.35 4.96 7.89
N LEU A 68 6.54 4.46 6.69
CA LEU A 68 5.52 4.55 5.64
C LEU A 68 4.30 3.67 5.94
N LEU A 69 4.51 2.47 6.49
CA LEU A 69 3.39 1.62 6.89
C LEU A 69 2.57 2.27 8.01
N THR A 70 3.24 2.92 8.96
CA THR A 70 2.56 3.65 10.04
C THR A 70 1.72 4.79 9.47
N ALA A 71 2.26 5.54 8.52
CA ALA A 71 1.53 6.63 7.87
C ALA A 71 0.32 6.10 7.09
N ALA A 72 0.50 4.98 6.39
CA ALA A 72 -0.60 4.35 5.65
C ALA A 72 -1.72 3.93 6.60
N MET A 73 -1.39 3.35 7.76
CA MET A 73 -2.39 2.97 8.76
C MET A 73 -3.22 4.14 9.23
N ARG A 74 -2.57 5.28 9.48
CA ARG A 74 -3.30 6.49 9.90
C ARG A 74 -4.32 6.92 8.84
N ARG A 75 -3.94 6.86 7.56
CA ARG A 75 -4.87 7.20 6.48
C ARG A 75 -5.99 6.18 6.31
N LEU A 76 -5.68 4.90 6.45
CA LEU A 76 -6.68 3.85 6.29
C LEU A 76 -7.69 3.80 7.44
N HIS A 77 -7.35 4.39 8.59
CA HIS A 77 -8.17 4.31 9.80
C HIS A 77 -9.61 4.78 9.58
N SER A 78 -9.80 5.83 8.79
CA SER A 78 -11.13 6.42 8.59
C SER A 78 -11.95 5.75 7.47
N PHE A 79 -11.40 4.77 6.79
CA PHE A 79 -12.11 4.09 5.70
C PHE A 79 -12.83 2.85 6.22
N PRO A 80 -13.96 2.48 5.58
CA PRO A 80 -14.71 1.30 6.00
C PRO A 80 -13.96 0.00 5.70
N ALA A 81 -14.50 -1.12 6.16
CA ALA A 81 -13.86 -2.43 5.99
C ALA A 81 -13.66 -2.80 4.52
N VAL A 82 -14.53 -2.31 3.65
CA VAL A 82 -14.38 -2.46 2.18
C VAL A 82 -14.54 -1.09 1.55
N TYR A 83 -13.61 -0.72 0.69
CA TYR A 83 -13.66 0.56 0.01
C TYR A 83 -12.97 0.43 -1.35
N GLY A 84 -13.59 0.96 -2.41
CA GLY A 84 -13.01 0.93 -3.74
C GLY A 84 -12.63 -0.48 -4.20
N ASP A 85 -13.46 -1.48 -3.86
CA ASP A 85 -13.24 -2.89 -4.17
C ASP A 85 -12.00 -3.50 -3.49
N VAL A 86 -11.49 -2.84 -2.45
CA VAL A 86 -10.37 -3.33 -1.66
C VAL A 86 -10.89 -3.79 -0.29
N ASP A 87 -10.42 -4.95 0.16
CA ASP A 87 -10.67 -5.41 1.53
C ASP A 87 -9.74 -4.63 2.47
N VAL A 88 -10.21 -3.49 2.94
CA VAL A 88 -9.40 -2.56 3.75
C VAL A 88 -9.07 -3.17 5.11
N GLU A 89 -10.00 -3.92 5.69
CA GLU A 89 -9.75 -4.54 6.99
C GLU A 89 -8.63 -5.59 6.91
N ALA A 90 -8.64 -6.43 5.87
CA ALA A 90 -7.57 -7.39 5.66
C ALA A 90 -6.23 -6.69 5.41
N LEU A 91 -6.25 -5.59 4.65
CA LEU A 91 -5.07 -4.79 4.39
C LEU A 91 -4.51 -4.21 5.71
N ARG A 92 -5.38 -3.64 6.55
CA ARG A 92 -4.96 -3.11 7.85
C ARG A 92 -4.33 -4.18 8.73
N GLN A 93 -4.93 -5.37 8.77
CA GLN A 93 -4.40 -6.47 9.59
C GLN A 93 -3.03 -6.92 9.09
N SER A 94 -2.87 -7.02 7.77
CA SER A 94 -1.58 -7.39 7.19
C SER A 94 -0.49 -6.36 7.50
N VAL A 95 -0.83 -5.08 7.40
CA VAL A 95 0.13 -4.00 7.74
C VAL A 95 0.51 -4.05 9.21
N ARG A 96 -0.46 -4.29 10.12
CA ARG A 96 -0.16 -4.45 11.55
C ARG A 96 0.79 -5.61 11.80
N THR A 97 0.59 -6.73 11.10
CA THR A 97 1.46 -7.90 11.24
C THR A 97 2.90 -7.55 10.84
N TRP A 98 3.07 -6.82 9.74
CA TRP A 98 4.40 -6.35 9.31
C TRP A 98 5.03 -5.42 10.36
N LEU A 99 4.26 -4.48 10.90
CA LEU A 99 4.77 -3.54 11.90
C LEU A 99 5.21 -4.26 13.17
N ARG A 100 4.45 -5.27 13.62
CA ARG A 100 4.84 -6.08 14.78
C ARG A 100 6.12 -6.87 14.51
N ALA A 101 6.30 -7.37 13.30
CA ALA A 101 7.50 -8.10 12.92
C ALA A 101 8.74 -7.20 12.99
N PHE A 102 8.63 -5.94 12.56
CA PHE A 102 9.72 -4.99 12.67
C PHE A 102 10.08 -4.69 14.13
N ASP A 103 9.07 -4.55 15.00
CA ASP A 103 9.28 -4.29 16.42
C ASP A 103 9.89 -5.49 17.13
N GLY A 104 9.70 -6.70 16.63
CA GLY A 104 10.21 -7.93 17.21
C GLY A 104 11.66 -8.26 16.87
N GLU A 105 12.43 -7.29 16.39
CA GLU A 105 13.85 -7.47 16.03
C GLU A 105 14.06 -8.43 14.85
N ASN A 106 13.01 -8.74 14.13
CA ASN A 106 13.13 -9.55 12.93
C ASN A 106 13.54 -8.66 11.76
N LEU A 107 14.81 -8.69 11.40
CA LEU A 107 15.39 -7.82 10.38
C LEU A 107 15.00 -8.19 8.95
N SER A 108 14.49 -9.41 8.74
CA SER A 108 14.06 -9.88 7.43
C SER A 108 12.82 -10.74 7.55
N PRO A 109 11.68 -10.16 7.94
CA PRO A 109 10.47 -10.95 8.13
C PRO A 109 10.02 -11.61 6.83
N GLN A 110 9.68 -12.91 6.94
CA GLN A 110 9.18 -13.71 5.82
C GLN A 110 7.65 -13.76 5.86
N LEU A 111 7.04 -12.61 5.63
CA LEU A 111 5.58 -12.46 5.64
C LEU A 111 5.07 -12.23 4.22
N PRO A 112 3.84 -12.68 3.91
CA PRO A 112 3.24 -12.32 2.62
C PRO A 112 2.98 -10.82 2.56
N PHE A 113 3.16 -10.24 1.38
CA PHE A 113 2.80 -8.85 1.18
C PHE A 113 1.29 -8.68 1.26
N PRO A 114 0.81 -7.53 1.78
CA PRO A 114 -0.63 -7.30 1.85
C PRO A 114 -1.26 -7.38 0.48
N ARG A 115 -2.41 -8.04 0.40
CA ARG A 115 -3.18 -8.06 -0.83
C ARG A 115 -3.92 -6.73 -0.97
N ILE A 116 -3.75 -6.06 -2.09
CA ILE A 116 -4.52 -4.85 -2.41
C ILE A 116 -5.80 -5.27 -3.11
N ARG A 117 -5.67 -6.11 -4.15
CA ARG A 117 -6.84 -6.61 -4.84
C ARG A 117 -6.55 -7.88 -5.62
#